data_602850c0d31dd5e013a2b5ee0a52c15f
#
_entry.id   602850c0d31dd5e013a2b5ee0a52c15f
#
_cell.length_a   1.000
_cell.length_b   1.000
_cell.length_c   1.000
_cell.angle_alpha   90.00
_cell.angle_beta   90.00
_cell.angle_gamma   90.00
#
_symmetry.space_group_name_H-M   'P 1'
#
loop_
_entity.id
_entity.type
_entity.pdbx_description
1 polymer ?
#
loop_
_entity_poly.entity_id
_entity_poly.type
_entity_poly.pdbx_seq_one_letter_code
_entity_poly.pdbx_strand_id
1 'polypeptide(L)'
;RCYEVARKHGKPVIIMEPVKGGMLANPPESVANILKAAEPDSSVASWAVRFAANLEGVITVLSGMSNVEQMADNLSYMKSFTGLTDAQKDTLKKAQEELARIPLIPCTTCNYCAKVCPMDIGISGSFTAMNYLTLYKDKGMAAHQEQWLVGGHRRKAADQCIKCGKCESVCPQHIAIRKNLEMVAEKL
;
A
#
# COMPACT_ATOMS: atom_id res chain seq x y z
N ARG A 1 4.76 13.74 -6.46
CA ARG A 1 5.28 15.06 -6.00
C ARG A 1 6.76 15.02 -5.63
N CYS A 2 7.25 14.13 -4.71
CA CYS A 2 8.69 14.10 -4.37
C CYS A 2 9.56 13.73 -5.58
N TYR A 3 9.18 12.72 -6.35
CA TYR A 3 9.84 12.31 -7.58
C TYR A 3 9.93 13.48 -8.59
N GLU A 4 8.81 14.17 -8.86
CA GLU A 4 8.75 15.30 -9.78
C GLU A 4 9.68 16.44 -9.36
N VAL A 5 9.75 16.73 -8.05
CA VAL A 5 10.67 17.74 -7.51
C VAL A 5 12.12 17.33 -7.73
N ALA A 6 12.48 16.08 -7.45
CA ALA A 6 13.84 15.57 -7.70
C ALA A 6 14.21 15.70 -9.19
N ARG A 7 13.30 15.32 -10.09
CA ARG A 7 13.49 15.44 -11.55
C ARG A 7 13.65 16.89 -11.99
N LYS A 8 12.81 17.79 -11.49
CA LYS A 8 12.91 19.25 -11.77
C LYS A 8 14.28 19.82 -11.41
N HIS A 9 14.90 19.31 -10.35
CA HIS A 9 16.24 19.73 -9.90
C HIS A 9 17.39 18.88 -10.47
N GLY A 10 17.13 18.03 -11.48
CA GLY A 10 18.13 17.18 -12.11
C GLY A 10 18.78 16.15 -11.19
N LYS A 11 18.10 15.78 -10.08
CA LYS A 11 18.64 14.82 -9.13
C LYS A 11 18.30 13.39 -9.54
N PRO A 12 19.27 12.44 -9.45
CA PRO A 12 18.99 11.03 -9.63
C PRO A 12 18.10 10.52 -8.51
N VAL A 13 17.34 9.45 -8.79
CA VAL A 13 16.37 8.87 -7.85
C VAL A 13 16.72 7.41 -7.59
N ILE A 14 16.69 7.01 -6.32
CA ILE A 14 16.75 5.62 -5.88
C ILE A 14 15.38 5.28 -5.33
N ILE A 15 14.78 4.17 -5.79
CA ILE A 15 13.48 3.69 -5.32
C ILE A 15 13.70 2.61 -4.26
N MET A 16 13.10 2.81 -3.09
CA MET A 16 12.96 1.81 -2.04
C MET A 16 11.55 1.21 -2.04
N GLU A 17 11.42 -0.02 -1.56
CA GLU A 17 10.15 -0.74 -1.45
C GLU A 17 9.32 -0.77 -2.75
N PRO A 18 9.89 -1.20 -3.88
CA PRO A 18 9.17 -1.20 -5.16
C PRO A 18 7.89 -2.06 -5.13
N VAL A 19 7.84 -3.05 -4.25
CA VAL A 19 6.68 -3.94 -4.05
C VAL A 19 5.88 -3.63 -2.77
N LYS A 20 6.13 -2.47 -2.12
CA LYS A 20 5.42 -2.01 -0.90
C LYS A 20 5.37 -3.10 0.20
N GLY A 21 6.53 -3.60 0.61
CA GLY A 21 6.63 -4.64 1.64
C GLY A 21 6.03 -5.99 1.21
N GLY A 22 5.99 -6.28 -0.11
CA GLY A 22 5.41 -7.51 -0.67
C GLY A 22 3.95 -7.39 -1.10
N MET A 23 3.26 -6.31 -0.75
CA MET A 23 1.83 -6.13 -1.08
C MET A 23 1.56 -6.17 -2.60
N LEU A 24 2.44 -5.60 -3.42
CA LEU A 24 2.29 -5.60 -4.88
C LEU A 24 2.81 -6.89 -5.54
N ALA A 25 3.46 -7.77 -4.78
CA ALA A 25 3.79 -9.12 -5.26
C ALA A 25 2.58 -10.05 -5.21
N ASN A 26 1.66 -9.81 -4.26
CA ASN A 26 0.41 -10.55 -4.10
C ASN A 26 -0.77 -9.57 -4.01
N PRO A 27 -1.08 -8.82 -5.07
CA PRO A 27 -2.21 -7.89 -5.07
C PRO A 27 -3.53 -8.67 -5.06
N PRO A 28 -4.69 -7.99 -4.86
CA PRO A 28 -6.00 -8.61 -5.01
C PRO A 28 -6.14 -9.37 -6.31
N GLU A 29 -6.89 -10.48 -6.30
CA GLU A 29 -7.00 -11.41 -7.42
C GLU A 29 -7.45 -10.71 -8.73
N SER A 30 -8.38 -9.76 -8.65
CA SER A 30 -8.83 -8.98 -9.81
C SER A 30 -7.69 -8.23 -10.49
N VAL A 31 -6.75 -7.69 -9.72
CA VAL A 31 -5.56 -7.01 -10.23
C VAL A 31 -4.53 -8.02 -10.75
N ALA A 32 -4.28 -9.10 -10.00
CA ALA A 32 -3.35 -10.15 -10.42
C ALA A 32 -3.76 -10.75 -11.76
N ASN A 33 -5.06 -10.97 -11.98
CA ASN A 33 -5.60 -11.52 -13.23
C ASN A 33 -5.35 -10.59 -14.45
N ILE A 34 -5.44 -9.27 -14.26
CA ILE A 34 -5.11 -8.30 -15.32
C ILE A 34 -3.64 -8.43 -15.73
N LEU A 35 -2.74 -8.51 -14.75
CA LEU A 35 -1.30 -8.60 -14.98
C LEU A 35 -0.91 -9.94 -15.62
N LYS A 36 -1.45 -11.05 -15.12
CA LYS A 36 -1.22 -12.41 -15.65
C LYS A 36 -1.81 -12.62 -17.04
N ALA A 37 -2.95 -12.00 -17.33
CA ALA A 37 -3.54 -12.09 -18.69
C ALA A 37 -2.65 -11.41 -19.75
N ALA A 38 -1.91 -10.37 -19.37
CA ALA A 38 -1.00 -9.67 -20.27
C ALA A 38 0.35 -10.41 -20.44
N GLU A 39 0.89 -10.96 -19.35
CA GLU A 39 2.13 -11.73 -19.37
C GLU A 39 2.02 -12.96 -18.44
N PRO A 40 1.53 -14.09 -18.94
CA PRO A 40 1.28 -15.30 -18.14
C PRO A 40 2.55 -15.86 -17.47
N ASP A 41 3.70 -15.74 -18.13
CA ASP A 41 4.99 -16.30 -17.69
C ASP A 41 5.76 -15.34 -16.75
N SER A 42 5.31 -14.09 -16.62
CA SER A 42 5.95 -13.10 -15.75
C SER A 42 5.37 -13.15 -14.33
N SER A 43 6.23 -12.98 -13.34
CA SER A 43 5.75 -12.82 -11.95
C SER A 43 4.95 -11.52 -11.80
N VAL A 44 3.95 -11.53 -10.91
CA VAL A 44 3.20 -10.31 -10.59
C VAL A 44 4.12 -9.25 -9.96
N ALA A 45 5.10 -9.65 -9.16
CA ALA A 45 6.10 -8.77 -8.56
C ALA A 45 6.91 -8.00 -9.62
N SER A 46 7.20 -8.65 -10.77
CA SER A 46 7.98 -8.05 -11.86
C SER A 46 7.36 -6.75 -12.40
N TRP A 47 6.04 -6.66 -12.41
CA TRP A 47 5.32 -5.46 -12.86
C TRP A 47 5.61 -4.25 -11.98
N ALA A 48 5.64 -4.42 -10.66
CA ALA A 48 5.93 -3.34 -9.71
C ALA A 48 7.40 -2.90 -9.80
N VAL A 49 8.34 -3.85 -9.92
CA VAL A 49 9.77 -3.54 -10.04
C VAL A 49 10.07 -2.84 -11.36
N ARG A 50 9.55 -3.37 -12.47
CA ARG A 50 9.72 -2.76 -13.81
C ARG A 50 9.05 -1.39 -13.92
N PHE A 51 7.88 -1.19 -13.28
CA PHE A 51 7.26 0.13 -13.19
C PHE A 51 8.19 1.15 -12.51
N ALA A 52 8.77 0.79 -11.36
CA ALA A 52 9.70 1.67 -10.66
C ALA A 52 10.97 1.94 -11.49
N ALA A 53 11.52 0.92 -12.14
CA ALA A 53 12.71 1.04 -12.97
C ALA A 53 12.48 1.83 -14.27
N ASN A 54 11.24 1.88 -14.75
CA ASN A 54 10.87 2.63 -15.96
C ASN A 54 10.80 4.15 -15.76
N LEU A 55 10.85 4.64 -14.53
CA LEU A 55 10.78 6.07 -14.25
C LEU A 55 12.07 6.77 -14.65
N GLU A 56 11.97 7.87 -15.36
CA GLU A 56 13.11 8.65 -15.81
C GLU A 56 13.98 9.13 -14.64
N GLY A 57 15.31 8.99 -14.77
CA GLY A 57 16.27 9.41 -13.74
C GLY A 57 16.34 8.49 -12.52
N VAL A 58 15.67 7.35 -12.54
CA VAL A 58 15.91 6.28 -11.58
C VAL A 58 17.21 5.57 -11.95
N ILE A 59 18.15 5.55 -11.01
CA ILE A 59 19.47 4.90 -11.18
C ILE A 59 19.51 3.53 -10.48
N THR A 60 18.64 3.29 -9.52
CA THR A 60 18.60 2.03 -8.78
C THR A 60 17.21 1.78 -8.20
N VAL A 61 16.77 0.54 -8.27
CA VAL A 61 15.59 0.03 -7.55
C VAL A 61 16.07 -1.00 -6.52
N LEU A 62 15.84 -0.71 -5.24
CA LEU A 62 16.24 -1.57 -4.14
C LEU A 62 15.13 -2.59 -3.86
N SER A 63 15.35 -3.83 -4.25
CA SER A 63 14.41 -4.93 -3.99
C SER A 63 14.83 -5.72 -2.76
N GLY A 64 13.90 -5.91 -1.81
CA GLY A 64 14.09 -6.69 -0.58
C GLY A 64 13.84 -8.18 -0.82
N MET A 65 14.75 -8.85 -1.52
CA MET A 65 14.67 -10.31 -1.77
C MET A 65 15.08 -11.08 -0.52
N SER A 66 14.29 -12.09 -0.15
CA SER A 66 14.54 -12.91 1.04
C SER A 66 14.90 -14.37 0.72
N ASN A 67 14.84 -14.76 -0.56
CA ASN A 67 15.25 -16.09 -1.03
C ASN A 67 15.84 -16.04 -2.45
N VAL A 68 16.40 -17.17 -2.88
CA VAL A 68 17.09 -17.30 -4.18
C VAL A 68 16.11 -17.21 -5.35
N GLU A 69 14.90 -17.71 -5.17
CA GLU A 69 13.84 -17.70 -6.18
C GLU A 69 13.45 -16.26 -6.55
N GLN A 70 13.29 -15.38 -5.55
CA GLN A 70 13.02 -13.95 -5.77
C GLN A 70 14.18 -13.25 -6.46
N MET A 71 15.43 -13.62 -6.15
CA MET A 71 16.60 -13.10 -6.83
C MET A 71 16.60 -13.53 -8.30
N ALA A 72 16.38 -14.82 -8.57
CA ALA A 72 16.31 -15.36 -9.91
C ALA A 72 15.21 -14.70 -10.74
N ASP A 73 14.01 -14.53 -10.15
CA ASP A 73 12.89 -13.82 -10.77
C ASP A 73 13.27 -12.38 -11.13
N ASN A 74 13.79 -11.61 -10.18
CA ASN A 74 14.20 -10.23 -10.43
C ASN A 74 15.28 -10.13 -11.53
N LEU A 75 16.27 -11.03 -11.54
CA LEU A 75 17.31 -11.05 -12.55
C LEU A 75 16.77 -11.45 -13.93
N SER A 76 15.75 -12.30 -14.00
CA SER A 76 15.18 -12.78 -15.26
C SER A 76 14.69 -11.66 -16.16
N TYR A 77 14.12 -10.62 -15.58
CA TYR A 77 13.56 -9.47 -16.32
C TYR A 77 14.41 -8.19 -16.22
N MET A 78 15.21 -8.00 -15.16
CA MET A 78 16.01 -6.78 -15.00
C MET A 78 17.33 -6.82 -15.77
N LYS A 79 17.90 -8.01 -16.03
CA LYS A 79 19.19 -8.15 -16.74
C LYS A 79 19.20 -7.50 -18.12
N SER A 80 18.07 -7.50 -18.81
CA SER A 80 17.91 -6.95 -20.17
C SER A 80 16.80 -5.91 -20.26
N PHE A 81 16.43 -5.29 -19.13
CA PHE A 81 15.33 -4.32 -19.08
C PHE A 81 15.72 -3.02 -19.81
N THR A 82 14.97 -2.69 -20.84
CA THR A 82 15.15 -1.48 -21.65
C THR A 82 14.01 -0.47 -21.53
N GLY A 83 13.02 -0.78 -20.68
CA GLY A 83 11.84 0.03 -20.45
C GLY A 83 10.54 -0.74 -20.71
N LEU A 84 9.42 -0.16 -20.30
CA LEU A 84 8.10 -0.72 -20.52
C LEU A 84 7.58 -0.32 -21.92
N THR A 85 7.03 -1.28 -22.63
CA THR A 85 6.27 -1.03 -23.87
C THR A 85 4.97 -0.28 -23.56
N ASP A 86 4.34 0.33 -24.58
CA ASP A 86 3.08 1.03 -24.38
C ASP A 86 1.96 0.07 -23.98
N ALA A 87 1.94 -1.16 -24.51
CA ALA A 87 0.99 -2.20 -24.08
C ALA A 87 1.15 -2.56 -22.58
N GLN A 88 2.39 -2.63 -22.08
CA GLN A 88 2.66 -2.87 -20.66
C GLN A 88 2.23 -1.67 -19.79
N LYS A 89 2.45 -0.43 -20.25
CA LYS A 89 1.96 0.78 -19.57
C LYS A 89 0.44 0.81 -19.50
N ASP A 90 -0.25 0.44 -20.57
CA ASP A 90 -1.72 0.35 -20.61
C ASP A 90 -2.23 -0.74 -19.64
N THR A 91 -1.55 -1.87 -19.56
CA THR A 91 -1.86 -2.93 -18.59
C THR A 91 -1.71 -2.43 -17.16
N LEU A 92 -0.62 -1.74 -16.85
CA LEU A 92 -0.43 -1.14 -15.52
C LEU A 92 -1.51 -0.10 -15.20
N LYS A 93 -1.92 0.71 -16.17
CA LYS A 93 -3.02 1.66 -16.00
C LYS A 93 -4.33 0.96 -15.65
N LYS A 94 -4.69 -0.12 -16.35
CA LYS A 94 -5.87 -0.94 -16.02
C LYS A 94 -5.77 -1.53 -14.61
N ALA A 95 -4.61 -2.04 -14.23
CA ALA A 95 -4.36 -2.56 -12.88
C ALA A 95 -4.52 -1.48 -11.79
N GLN A 96 -4.03 -0.25 -12.04
CA GLN A 96 -4.20 0.90 -11.15
C GLN A 96 -5.67 1.33 -11.05
N GLU A 97 -6.41 1.36 -12.15
CA GLU A 97 -7.84 1.66 -12.17
C GLU A 97 -8.63 0.62 -11.38
N GLU A 98 -8.29 -0.65 -11.50
CA GLU A 98 -8.92 -1.73 -10.73
C GLU A 98 -8.63 -1.59 -9.22
N LEU A 99 -7.38 -1.31 -8.84
CA LEU A 99 -7.03 -1.01 -7.44
C LEU A 99 -7.82 0.17 -6.89
N ALA A 100 -8.01 1.22 -7.69
CA ALA A 100 -8.74 2.42 -7.28
C ALA A 100 -10.24 2.18 -7.06
N ARG A 101 -10.82 1.12 -7.63
CA ARG A 101 -12.22 0.72 -7.42
C ARG A 101 -12.47 0.06 -6.07
N ILE A 102 -11.41 -0.44 -5.41
CA ILE A 102 -11.55 -1.10 -4.10
C ILE A 102 -11.83 -0.03 -3.04
N PRO A 103 -12.95 -0.12 -2.30
CA PRO A 103 -13.35 0.91 -1.35
C PRO A 103 -12.50 0.86 -0.08
N LEU A 104 -11.36 1.54 -0.11
CA LEU A 104 -10.47 1.68 1.04
C LEU A 104 -10.82 2.92 1.86
N ILE A 105 -10.50 2.87 3.16
CA ILE A 105 -10.54 4.05 4.02
C ILE A 105 -9.38 4.97 3.58
N PRO A 106 -9.65 6.21 3.11
CA PRO A 106 -8.63 7.08 2.50
C PRO A 106 -7.75 7.77 3.57
N CYS A 107 -7.25 7.00 4.54
CA CYS A 107 -6.39 7.50 5.60
C CYS A 107 -4.95 7.69 5.11
N THR A 108 -4.41 8.91 5.27
CA THR A 108 -3.03 9.24 4.92
C THR A 108 -2.03 9.08 6.08
N THR A 109 -2.45 8.49 7.19
CA THR A 109 -1.64 8.25 8.39
C THR A 109 -0.97 9.51 8.99
N CYS A 110 -1.53 10.70 8.74
CA CYS A 110 -1.00 11.96 9.26
C CYS A 110 -1.09 12.10 10.79
N ASN A 111 -1.89 11.27 11.46
CA ASN A 111 -2.03 11.18 12.91
C ASN A 111 -2.54 12.43 13.65
N TYR A 112 -3.13 13.43 12.96
CA TYR A 112 -3.74 14.57 13.63
C TYR A 112 -4.87 14.14 14.56
N CYS A 113 -5.67 13.16 14.16
CA CYS A 113 -6.74 12.57 14.96
C CYS A 113 -6.24 11.93 16.26
N ALA A 114 -5.05 11.33 16.26
CA ALA A 114 -4.45 10.73 17.46
C ALA A 114 -4.12 11.75 18.54
N LYS A 115 -3.72 12.97 18.15
CA LYS A 115 -3.37 14.05 19.10
C LYS A 115 -4.55 14.59 19.90
N VAL A 116 -5.76 14.45 19.37
CA VAL A 116 -7.00 14.99 19.99
C VAL A 116 -7.91 13.89 20.56
N CYS A 117 -7.52 12.63 20.41
CA CYS A 117 -8.32 11.50 20.92
C CYS A 117 -8.17 11.35 22.43
N PRO A 118 -9.22 11.59 23.25
CA PRO A 118 -9.15 11.46 24.70
C PRO A 118 -8.97 10.02 25.17
N MET A 119 -9.31 9.05 24.28
CA MET A 119 -9.18 7.62 24.56
C MET A 119 -7.88 7.02 24.04
N ASP A 120 -7.05 7.80 23.37
CA ASP A 120 -5.77 7.34 22.82
C ASP A 120 -5.91 6.17 21.82
N ILE A 121 -6.96 6.21 20.99
CA ILE A 121 -7.21 5.17 19.97
C ILE A 121 -6.15 5.23 18.87
N GLY A 122 -5.67 4.05 18.44
CA GLY A 122 -4.74 3.90 17.32
C GLY A 122 -5.41 4.02 15.95
N ILE A 123 -6.14 5.11 15.70
CA ILE A 123 -7.05 5.31 14.56
C ILE A 123 -6.40 4.96 13.22
N SER A 124 -5.23 5.51 12.93
CA SER A 124 -4.55 5.26 11.65
C SER A 124 -4.08 3.82 11.49
N GLY A 125 -3.64 3.19 12.58
CA GLY A 125 -3.25 1.78 12.61
C GLY A 125 -4.43 0.85 12.32
N SER A 126 -5.54 1.08 13.02
CA SER A 126 -6.80 0.34 12.79
C SER A 126 -7.31 0.47 11.35
N PHE A 127 -7.21 1.68 10.75
CA PHE A 127 -7.59 1.88 9.35
C PHE A 127 -6.65 1.19 8.37
N THR A 128 -5.37 1.13 8.68
CA THR A 128 -4.40 0.37 7.87
C THR A 128 -4.71 -1.11 7.91
N ALA A 129 -4.96 -1.68 9.08
CA ALA A 129 -5.34 -3.08 9.25
C ALA A 129 -6.68 -3.40 8.53
N MET A 130 -7.67 -2.51 8.63
CA MET A 130 -8.94 -2.67 7.93
C MET A 130 -8.80 -2.62 6.41
N ASN A 131 -7.97 -1.72 5.90
CA ASN A 131 -7.65 -1.66 4.48
C ASN A 131 -6.96 -2.93 4.01
N TYR A 132 -6.05 -3.50 4.83
CA TYR A 132 -5.43 -4.79 4.56
C TYR A 132 -6.49 -5.91 4.46
N LEU A 133 -7.41 -6.00 5.42
CA LEU A 133 -8.51 -6.95 5.37
C LEU A 133 -9.36 -6.78 4.10
N THR A 134 -9.64 -5.53 3.72
CA THR A 134 -10.44 -5.22 2.51
C THR A 134 -9.74 -5.70 1.23
N LEU A 135 -8.43 -5.50 1.14
CA LEU A 135 -7.63 -5.87 -0.03
C LEU A 135 -7.41 -7.39 -0.14
N TYR A 136 -7.02 -8.03 0.96
CA TYR A 136 -6.48 -9.39 0.93
C TYR A 136 -7.43 -10.45 1.50
N LYS A 137 -8.52 -10.03 2.16
CA LYS A 137 -9.50 -10.92 2.81
C LYS A 137 -8.90 -11.84 3.88
N ASP A 138 -7.70 -11.57 4.32
CA ASP A 138 -6.98 -12.30 5.35
C ASP A 138 -7.20 -11.64 6.71
N LYS A 139 -8.14 -12.18 7.49
CA LYS A 139 -8.49 -11.68 8.82
C LYS A 139 -7.34 -11.90 9.83
N GLY A 140 -6.64 -13.02 9.74
CA GLY A 140 -5.54 -13.34 10.65
C GLY A 140 -4.40 -12.34 10.53
N MET A 141 -3.98 -12.07 9.29
CA MET A 141 -2.93 -11.09 9.03
C MET A 141 -3.40 -9.65 9.33
N ALA A 142 -4.66 -9.32 9.05
CA ALA A 142 -5.21 -8.00 9.39
C ALA A 142 -5.21 -7.75 10.90
N ALA A 143 -5.60 -8.74 11.70
CA ALA A 143 -5.55 -8.68 13.17
C ALA A 143 -4.11 -8.56 13.69
N HIS A 144 -3.17 -9.29 13.10
CA HIS A 144 -1.74 -9.16 13.42
C HIS A 144 -1.22 -7.75 13.09
N GLN A 145 -1.61 -7.19 11.94
CA GLN A 145 -1.29 -5.81 11.57
C GLN A 145 -1.86 -4.81 12.58
N GLU A 146 -3.09 -4.98 13.04
CA GLU A 146 -3.69 -4.11 14.04
C GLU A 146 -2.94 -4.22 15.38
N GLN A 147 -2.66 -5.43 15.84
CA GLN A 147 -1.88 -5.64 17.05
C GLN A 147 -0.51 -4.94 16.99
N TRP A 148 0.16 -4.99 15.84
CA TRP A 148 1.44 -4.31 15.64
C TRP A 148 1.29 -2.78 15.60
N LEU A 149 0.36 -2.26 14.79
CA LEU A 149 0.22 -0.81 14.54
C LEU A 149 -0.51 -0.07 15.67
N VAL A 150 -1.31 -0.75 16.45
CA VAL A 150 -2.08 -0.19 17.56
C VAL A 150 -1.47 -0.63 18.90
N GLY A 151 -1.49 -1.92 19.19
CA GLY A 151 -0.99 -2.48 20.45
C GLY A 151 0.51 -2.27 20.65
N GLY A 152 1.33 -2.50 19.60
CA GLY A 152 2.77 -2.28 19.61
C GLY A 152 3.16 -0.82 19.91
N HIS A 153 2.30 0.13 19.55
CA HIS A 153 2.45 1.55 19.88
C HIS A 153 1.73 1.96 21.18
N ARG A 154 1.28 1.00 21.98
CA ARG A 154 0.54 1.19 23.24
C ARG A 154 -0.73 2.04 23.10
N ARG A 155 -1.37 1.98 21.91
CA ARG A 155 -2.64 2.63 21.64
C ARG A 155 -3.80 1.69 21.94
N LYS A 156 -4.98 2.26 22.20
CA LYS A 156 -6.21 1.49 22.41
C LYS A 156 -6.85 1.08 21.09
N ALA A 157 -7.53 -0.05 21.10
CA ALA A 157 -8.25 -0.59 19.95
C ALA A 157 -9.54 0.21 19.64
N ALA A 158 -10.11 -0.05 18.47
CA ALA A 158 -11.24 0.69 17.93
C ALA A 158 -12.51 0.58 18.78
N ASP A 159 -12.72 -0.55 19.47
CA ASP A 159 -13.86 -0.82 20.37
C ASP A 159 -13.93 0.13 21.60
N GLN A 160 -12.78 0.71 21.99
CA GLN A 160 -12.70 1.67 23.09
C GLN A 160 -13.14 3.10 22.70
N CYS A 161 -13.68 3.29 21.50
CA CYS A 161 -14.08 4.60 21.01
C CYS A 161 -15.37 5.10 21.67
N ILE A 162 -15.30 6.23 22.39
CA ILE A 162 -16.46 6.88 23.03
C ILE A 162 -17.28 7.79 22.07
N LYS A 163 -16.99 7.77 20.79
CA LYS A 163 -17.71 8.48 19.72
C LYS A 163 -17.80 10.01 19.88
N CYS A 164 -16.85 10.64 20.55
CA CYS A 164 -16.88 12.07 20.86
C CYS A 164 -16.71 13.01 19.63
N GLY A 165 -16.28 12.51 18.49
CA GLY A 165 -16.15 13.25 17.21
C GLY A 165 -14.94 14.17 17.07
N LYS A 166 -14.11 14.40 18.10
CA LYS A 166 -12.97 15.31 18.04
C LYS A 166 -11.98 14.97 16.93
N CYS A 167 -11.79 13.68 16.62
CA CYS A 167 -10.90 13.20 15.57
C CYS A 167 -11.38 13.60 14.15
N GLU A 168 -12.68 13.68 13.93
CA GLU A 168 -13.25 14.05 12.62
C GLU A 168 -13.07 15.54 12.34
N SER A 169 -13.15 16.40 13.37
CA SER A 169 -12.99 17.86 13.20
C SER A 169 -11.58 18.28 12.74
N VAL A 170 -10.57 17.43 12.98
CA VAL A 170 -9.18 17.71 12.60
C VAL A 170 -8.69 16.84 11.44
N CYS A 171 -9.56 16.01 10.86
CA CYS A 171 -9.17 15.12 9.77
C CYS A 171 -9.12 15.88 8.44
N PRO A 172 -7.92 16.05 7.81
CA PRO A 172 -7.83 16.77 6.54
C PRO A 172 -8.42 15.99 5.35
N GLN A 173 -8.71 14.70 5.54
CA GLN A 173 -9.37 13.85 4.55
C GLN A 173 -10.90 13.74 4.78
N HIS A 174 -11.42 14.43 5.79
CA HIS A 174 -12.86 14.42 6.14
C HIS A 174 -13.45 13.01 6.27
N ILE A 175 -12.65 12.07 6.80
CA ILE A 175 -13.08 10.69 7.01
C ILE A 175 -14.12 10.63 8.13
N ALA A 176 -15.21 9.88 7.90
CA ALA A 176 -16.17 9.52 8.95
C ALA A 176 -15.53 8.51 9.94
N ILE A 177 -14.64 9.02 10.80
CA ILE A 177 -13.74 8.20 11.63
C ILE A 177 -14.52 7.31 12.58
N ARG A 178 -15.55 7.83 13.23
CA ARG A 178 -16.39 7.07 14.19
C ARG A 178 -17.04 5.85 13.52
N LYS A 179 -17.66 6.05 12.36
CA LYS A 179 -18.31 4.99 11.59
C LYS A 179 -17.28 3.92 11.14
N ASN A 180 -16.11 4.34 10.71
CA ASN A 180 -15.05 3.42 10.30
C ASN A 180 -14.44 2.66 11.50
N LEU A 181 -14.33 3.27 12.69
CA LEU A 181 -13.91 2.57 13.90
C LEU A 181 -14.93 1.54 14.37
N GLU A 182 -16.24 1.81 14.23
CA GLU A 182 -17.29 0.81 14.48
C GLU A 182 -17.10 -0.41 13.57
N MET A 183 -16.89 -0.18 12.28
CA MET A 183 -16.63 -1.25 11.31
C MET A 183 -15.35 -2.04 11.64
N VAL A 184 -14.29 -1.37 12.09
CA VAL A 184 -13.06 -2.04 12.54
C VAL A 184 -13.35 -2.92 13.75
N ALA A 185 -14.00 -2.38 14.80
CA ALA A 185 -14.34 -3.12 16.02
C ALA A 185 -15.24 -4.33 15.78
N GLU A 186 -16.07 -4.31 14.73
CA GLU A 186 -16.92 -5.43 14.34
C GLU A 186 -16.14 -6.54 13.60
N LYS A 187 -15.11 -6.16 12.80
CA LYS A 187 -14.46 -7.08 11.87
C LYS A 187 -13.11 -7.59 12.33
N LEU A 188 -12.39 -6.83 13.13
CA LEU A 188 -11.07 -7.14 13.69
C LEU A 188 -11.14 -7.36 15.21
#